data_74dc7b6ab309f1a63017465142ac1f64
#
_entry.id   74dc7b6ab309f1a63017465142ac1f64
#
_cell.length_a   1.000
_cell.length_b   1.000
_cell.length_c   1.000
_cell.angle_alpha   90.00
_cell.angle_beta   90.00
_cell.angle_gamma   90.00
#
_symmetry.space_group_name_H-M   'P 1'
#
loop_
_entity.id
_entity.type
_entity.pdbx_description
1 polymer ?
#
loop_
_entity_poly.entity_id
_entity_poly.type
_entity_poly.pdbx_seq_one_letter_code
_entity_poly.pdbx_strand_id
1 'polypeptide(L)'
;DSLENDMGYMTRIVYAAGLVAQKLHRGQVDKGGHDYFESHLLKVADAGFDWKEKVVGFLHDASEDCDVTVEDVMDLLDVEISKVVDNPKEHWYEEEWWAEWMEDIAVYPCTVTHVITDDEREEIKTALTLLNHHTAPSREEYINRISTNFLAFKVKLNDLRNNMDISRIPDPTEKDYARLERYKKEYQTLIEALDRIARDNQ
;
A
#
# COMPACT_ATOMS: atom_id res chain seq x y z
N ASP A 1 24.02 15.16 2.17
CA ASP A 1 23.96 14.89 0.73
C ASP A 1 23.43 13.48 0.40
N SER A 2 23.84 12.40 1.12
CA SER A 2 23.35 11.04 0.84
C SER A 2 21.88 10.84 1.27
N LEU A 3 21.47 11.41 2.40
CA LEU A 3 20.10 11.30 2.90
C LEU A 3 19.08 12.03 2.00
N GLU A 4 19.44 13.18 1.47
CA GLU A 4 18.60 13.93 0.54
C GLU A 4 18.42 13.17 -0.79
N ASN A 5 19.48 12.55 -1.26
CA ASN A 5 19.46 11.72 -2.46
C ASN A 5 18.63 10.45 -2.27
N ASP A 6 18.76 9.80 -1.11
CA ASP A 6 17.97 8.63 -0.75
C ASP A 6 16.48 8.96 -0.65
N MET A 7 16.12 10.10 -0.05
CA MET A 7 14.73 10.57 0.02
C MET A 7 14.14 10.83 -1.37
N GLY A 8 14.90 11.46 -2.26
CA GLY A 8 14.43 11.72 -3.63
C GLY A 8 14.17 10.44 -4.41
N TYR A 9 15.01 9.43 -4.25
CA TYR A 9 14.81 8.14 -4.90
C TYR A 9 13.61 7.38 -4.31
N MET A 10 13.51 7.32 -2.99
CA MET A 10 12.37 6.70 -2.31
C MET A 10 11.05 7.33 -2.74
N THR A 11 11.03 8.64 -2.92
CA THR A 11 9.88 9.38 -3.44
C THR A 11 9.50 8.93 -4.85
N ARG A 12 10.46 8.66 -5.73
CA ARG A 12 10.22 8.16 -7.10
C ARG A 12 9.67 6.74 -7.10
N ILE A 13 10.18 5.86 -6.25
CA ILE A 13 9.65 4.51 -6.10
C ILE A 13 8.17 4.57 -5.68
N VAL A 14 7.85 5.41 -4.73
CA VAL A 14 6.48 5.61 -4.26
C VAL A 14 5.58 6.12 -5.37
N TYR A 15 6.02 7.12 -6.12
CA TYR A 15 5.28 7.63 -7.29
C TYR A 15 5.03 6.54 -8.34
N ALA A 16 6.08 5.77 -8.67
CA ALA A 16 5.97 4.66 -9.60
C ALA A 16 4.95 3.61 -9.12
N ALA A 17 4.96 3.27 -7.84
CA ALA A 17 4.00 2.35 -7.23
C ALA A 17 2.55 2.88 -7.36
N GLY A 18 2.35 4.17 -7.12
CA GLY A 18 1.05 4.81 -7.31
C GLY A 18 0.56 4.75 -8.76
N LEU A 19 1.45 4.97 -9.72
CA LEU A 19 1.12 4.85 -11.15
C LEU A 19 0.72 3.42 -11.53
N VAL A 20 1.43 2.41 -11.03
CA VAL A 20 1.08 1.00 -11.24
C VAL A 20 -0.30 0.70 -10.67
N ALA A 21 -0.56 1.10 -9.42
CA ALA A 21 -1.86 0.89 -8.78
C ALA A 21 -2.99 1.57 -9.55
N GLN A 22 -2.79 2.81 -9.98
CA GLN A 22 -3.77 3.57 -10.74
C GLN A 22 -4.13 2.90 -12.06
N LYS A 23 -3.13 2.40 -12.79
CA LYS A 23 -3.32 1.69 -14.05
C LYS A 23 -4.04 0.36 -13.85
N LEU A 24 -3.63 -0.44 -12.87
CA LEU A 24 -4.22 -1.75 -12.60
C LEU A 24 -5.68 -1.68 -12.16
N HIS A 25 -6.02 -0.70 -11.34
CA HIS A 25 -7.35 -0.53 -10.77
C HIS A 25 -8.24 0.45 -11.54
N ARG A 26 -7.85 0.83 -12.76
CA ARG A 26 -8.63 1.78 -13.58
C ARG A 26 -10.04 1.28 -13.81
N GLY A 27 -11.03 2.13 -13.48
CA GLY A 27 -12.44 1.79 -13.61
C GLY A 27 -13.02 0.99 -12.44
N GLN A 28 -12.20 0.53 -11.50
CA GLN A 28 -12.69 -0.09 -10.27
C GLN A 28 -13.23 0.98 -9.34
N VAL A 29 -14.38 0.69 -8.72
CA VAL A 29 -15.02 1.57 -7.74
C VAL A 29 -15.15 0.86 -6.40
N ASP A 30 -15.24 1.64 -5.33
CA ASP A 30 -15.56 1.14 -4.00
C ASP A 30 -17.08 0.90 -3.85
N LYS A 31 -17.52 0.46 -2.68
CA LYS A 31 -18.93 0.17 -2.40
C LYS A 31 -19.84 1.41 -2.40
N GLY A 32 -19.26 2.58 -2.27
CA GLY A 32 -19.94 3.86 -2.39
C GLY A 32 -19.96 4.41 -3.82
N GLY A 33 -19.36 3.69 -4.80
CA GLY A 33 -19.26 4.12 -6.18
C GLY A 33 -18.13 5.11 -6.48
N HIS A 34 -17.20 5.30 -5.53
CA HIS A 34 -16.04 6.18 -5.70
C HIS A 34 -14.88 5.45 -6.37
N ASP A 35 -14.05 6.17 -7.10
CA ASP A 35 -12.84 5.61 -7.70
C ASP A 35 -11.98 4.90 -6.64
N TYR A 36 -11.64 3.63 -6.90
CA TYR A 36 -10.98 2.78 -5.92
C TYR A 36 -9.57 3.25 -5.58
N PHE A 37 -8.83 3.76 -6.56
CA PHE A 37 -7.51 4.32 -6.33
C PHE A 37 -7.58 5.52 -5.37
N GLU A 38 -8.44 6.48 -5.63
CA GLU A 38 -8.54 7.70 -4.83
C GLU A 38 -9.17 7.48 -3.45
N SER A 39 -10.21 6.64 -3.39
CA SER A 39 -10.96 6.43 -2.15
C SER A 39 -10.30 5.44 -1.18
N HIS A 40 -9.47 4.53 -1.68
CA HIS A 40 -8.87 3.47 -0.87
C HIS A 40 -7.35 3.38 -1.00
N LEU A 41 -6.82 3.05 -2.17
CA LEU A 41 -5.38 2.76 -2.33
C LEU A 41 -4.50 3.96 -1.98
N LEU A 42 -4.87 5.13 -2.45
CA LEU A 42 -4.17 6.38 -2.15
C LEU A 42 -4.17 6.69 -0.65
N LYS A 43 -5.30 6.48 0.02
CA LYS A 43 -5.44 6.73 1.47
C LYS A 43 -4.64 5.74 2.31
N VAL A 44 -4.61 4.47 1.93
CA VAL A 44 -3.79 3.46 2.60
C VAL A 44 -2.30 3.78 2.44
N ALA A 45 -1.87 4.15 1.25
CA ALA A 45 -0.49 4.56 1.00
C ALA A 45 -0.12 5.84 1.76
N ASP A 46 -1.00 6.84 1.76
CA ASP A 46 -0.79 8.10 2.50
C ASP A 46 -0.59 7.86 4.00
N ALA A 47 -1.33 6.92 4.57
CA ALA A 47 -1.21 6.54 5.98
C ALA A 47 0.10 5.81 6.31
N GLY A 48 0.83 5.29 5.33
CA GLY A 48 2.11 4.64 5.52
C GLY A 48 3.19 5.63 5.99
N PHE A 49 4.04 5.21 6.93
CA PHE A 49 5.07 6.06 7.51
C PHE A 49 6.31 6.17 6.62
N ASP A 50 6.81 5.04 6.10
CA ASP A 50 8.01 5.00 5.26
C ASP A 50 7.67 4.62 3.81
N TRP A 51 8.69 4.64 2.95
CA TRP A 51 8.51 4.36 1.53
C TRP A 51 8.01 2.93 1.24
N LYS A 52 8.46 1.93 2.02
CA LYS A 52 8.02 0.55 1.84
C LYS A 52 6.55 0.37 2.20
N GLU A 53 6.11 0.99 3.29
CA GLU A 53 4.69 1.00 3.66
C GLU A 53 3.83 1.66 2.59
N LYS A 54 4.30 2.77 2.04
CA LYS A 54 3.58 3.48 0.96
C LYS A 54 3.49 2.63 -0.31
N VAL A 55 4.59 2.01 -0.72
CA VAL A 55 4.62 1.12 -1.90
C VAL A 55 3.67 -0.07 -1.70
N VAL A 56 3.77 -0.77 -0.58
CA VAL A 56 2.89 -1.90 -0.28
C VAL A 56 1.44 -1.44 -0.11
N GLY A 57 1.22 -0.27 0.48
CA GLY A 57 -0.10 0.34 0.59
C GLY A 57 -0.77 0.55 -0.77
N PHE A 58 -0.06 1.08 -1.75
CA PHE A 58 -0.56 1.22 -3.11
C PHE A 58 -0.88 -0.12 -3.79
N LEU A 59 -0.04 -1.12 -3.58
CA LEU A 59 -0.03 -2.35 -4.36
C LEU A 59 -0.73 -3.53 -3.67
N HIS A 60 -1.19 -3.37 -2.42
CA HIS A 60 -1.66 -4.50 -1.60
C HIS A 60 -2.86 -5.26 -2.17
N ASP A 61 -3.73 -4.61 -2.92
CA ASP A 61 -4.92 -5.24 -3.51
C ASP A 61 -4.72 -5.72 -4.96
N ALA A 62 -3.57 -5.47 -5.56
CA ALA A 62 -3.36 -5.73 -6.99
C ALA A 62 -3.52 -7.21 -7.36
N SER A 63 -2.87 -8.12 -6.65
CA SER A 63 -2.97 -9.55 -6.93
C SER A 63 -4.29 -10.17 -6.48
N GLU A 64 -5.01 -9.53 -5.58
CA GLU A 64 -6.32 -9.96 -5.11
C GLU A 64 -7.43 -9.58 -6.09
N ASP A 65 -7.41 -8.35 -6.60
CA ASP A 65 -8.49 -7.73 -7.36
C ASP A 65 -8.26 -7.74 -8.87
N CYS A 66 -7.00 -7.83 -9.31
CA CYS A 66 -6.62 -7.76 -10.72
C CYS A 66 -6.07 -9.11 -11.18
N ASP A 67 -6.12 -9.37 -12.48
CA ASP A 67 -5.59 -10.61 -13.07
C ASP A 67 -4.06 -10.52 -13.25
N VAL A 68 -3.36 -10.37 -12.12
CA VAL A 68 -1.90 -10.29 -12.05
C VAL A 68 -1.38 -11.05 -10.84
N THR A 69 -0.18 -11.60 -10.97
CA THR A 69 0.54 -12.20 -9.83
C THR A 69 1.35 -11.13 -9.10
N VAL A 70 1.84 -11.45 -7.89
CA VAL A 70 2.77 -10.57 -7.18
C VAL A 70 4.04 -10.34 -8.00
N GLU A 71 4.55 -11.36 -8.70
CA GLU A 71 5.67 -11.21 -9.63
C GLU A 71 5.38 -10.22 -10.74
N ASP A 72 4.19 -10.30 -11.35
CA ASP A 72 3.76 -9.36 -12.38
C ASP A 72 3.73 -7.92 -11.83
N VAL A 73 3.24 -7.74 -10.61
CA VAL A 73 3.20 -6.42 -9.95
C VAL A 73 4.61 -5.87 -9.76
N MET A 74 5.56 -6.70 -9.32
CA MET A 74 6.95 -6.28 -9.16
C MET A 74 7.60 -5.92 -10.50
N ASP A 75 7.32 -6.66 -11.56
CA ASP A 75 7.82 -6.36 -12.90
C ASP A 75 7.25 -5.04 -13.43
N LEU A 76 5.96 -4.80 -13.23
CA LEU A 76 5.32 -3.52 -13.58
C LEU A 76 5.93 -2.35 -12.80
N LEU A 77 6.23 -2.56 -11.52
CA LEU A 77 6.88 -1.55 -10.69
C LEU A 77 8.27 -1.20 -11.24
N ASP A 78 9.07 -2.19 -11.60
CA ASP A 78 10.40 -1.98 -12.20
C ASP A 78 10.34 -1.15 -13.48
N VAL A 79 9.38 -1.45 -14.35
CA VAL A 79 9.18 -0.71 -15.60
C VAL A 79 8.83 0.75 -15.32
N GLU A 80 7.94 1.02 -14.38
CA GLU A 80 7.56 2.39 -14.01
C GLU A 80 8.72 3.14 -13.33
N ILE A 81 9.47 2.49 -12.46
CA ILE A 81 10.66 3.10 -11.83
C ILE A 81 11.65 3.53 -12.90
N SER A 82 11.92 2.70 -13.89
CA SER A 82 12.83 3.03 -15.01
C SER A 82 12.38 4.29 -15.74
N LYS A 83 11.10 4.41 -16.02
CA LYS A 83 10.53 5.60 -16.71
C LYS A 83 10.67 6.87 -15.87
N VAL A 84 10.43 6.79 -14.57
CA VAL A 84 10.52 7.93 -13.65
C VAL A 84 11.96 8.38 -13.46
N VAL A 85 12.91 7.45 -13.39
CA VAL A 85 14.34 7.75 -13.27
C VAL A 85 14.88 8.46 -14.52
N ASP A 86 14.47 8.01 -15.72
CA ASP A 86 14.93 8.58 -16.98
C ASP A 86 14.46 10.01 -17.20
N ASN A 87 13.30 10.39 -16.70
CA ASN A 87 12.78 11.74 -16.87
C ASN A 87 12.00 12.25 -15.66
N PRO A 88 12.68 12.48 -14.52
CA PRO A 88 12.01 12.82 -13.27
C PRO A 88 11.25 14.15 -13.30
N LYS A 89 11.70 15.11 -14.10
CA LYS A 89 11.07 16.45 -14.16
C LYS A 89 9.75 16.47 -14.91
N GLU A 90 9.57 15.56 -15.89
CA GLU A 90 8.34 15.49 -16.68
C GLU A 90 7.24 14.69 -15.95
N HIS A 91 7.62 13.71 -15.13
CA HIS A 91 6.66 12.84 -14.44
C HIS A 91 6.19 13.36 -13.07
N TRP A 92 6.94 14.24 -12.43
CA TRP A 92 6.70 14.60 -11.04
C TRP A 92 5.41 15.36 -10.77
N TYR A 93 4.78 15.94 -11.77
CA TYR A 93 3.60 16.79 -11.62
C TYR A 93 2.44 16.41 -12.55
N GLU A 94 2.51 15.27 -13.21
CA GLU A 94 1.44 14.84 -14.12
C GLU A 94 0.17 14.41 -13.37
N GLU A 95 0.34 13.88 -12.16
CA GLU A 95 -0.77 13.39 -11.35
C GLU A 95 -1.10 14.36 -10.21
N GLU A 96 -2.38 14.75 -10.14
CA GLU A 96 -2.86 15.70 -9.12
C GLU A 96 -2.58 15.23 -7.70
N TRP A 97 -2.81 13.94 -7.40
CA TRP A 97 -2.55 13.38 -6.08
C TRP A 97 -1.09 13.49 -5.66
N TRP A 98 -0.18 13.37 -6.60
CA TRP A 98 1.26 13.52 -6.34
C TRP A 98 1.64 14.97 -6.06
N ALA A 99 1.06 15.91 -6.83
CA ALA A 99 1.27 17.33 -6.60
C ALA A 99 0.80 17.76 -5.19
N GLU A 100 -0.35 17.24 -4.73
CA GLU A 100 -0.86 17.47 -3.38
C GLU A 100 0.10 16.92 -2.31
N TRP A 101 0.63 15.72 -2.49
CA TRP A 101 1.62 15.15 -1.57
C TRP A 101 2.90 15.95 -1.51
N MET A 102 3.33 16.51 -2.64
CA MET A 102 4.58 17.26 -2.74
C MET A 102 4.49 18.68 -2.15
N GLU A 103 3.31 19.19 -1.94
CA GLU A 103 3.14 20.48 -1.22
C GLU A 103 3.68 20.41 0.21
N ASP A 104 3.62 19.24 0.84
CA ASP A 104 4.06 19.01 2.23
C ASP A 104 5.50 18.48 2.33
N ILE A 105 6.16 18.17 1.22
CA ILE A 105 7.49 17.58 1.19
C ILE A 105 8.42 18.43 0.33
N ALA A 106 9.57 18.83 0.90
CA ALA A 106 10.63 19.47 0.13
C ALA A 106 11.18 18.49 -0.92
N VAL A 107 10.94 18.75 -2.19
CA VAL A 107 11.40 17.91 -3.29
C VAL A 107 12.80 18.35 -3.69
N TYR A 108 13.77 17.48 -3.48
CA TYR A 108 15.14 17.69 -3.94
C TYR A 108 15.34 17.07 -5.31
N PRO A 109 16.02 17.76 -6.24
CA PRO A 109 16.40 17.15 -7.52
C PRO A 109 17.30 15.95 -7.22
N CYS A 110 16.82 14.76 -7.53
CA CYS A 110 17.57 13.55 -7.29
C CYS A 110 18.45 13.22 -8.51
N THR A 111 19.73 13.12 -8.27
CA THR A 111 20.71 12.73 -9.27
C THR A 111 21.22 11.31 -9.07
N VAL A 112 20.72 10.62 -8.04
CA VAL A 112 21.20 9.29 -7.66
C VAL A 112 20.26 8.23 -8.18
N THR A 113 20.85 7.19 -8.77
CA THR A 113 20.18 5.96 -9.19
C THR A 113 20.35 4.91 -8.10
N HIS A 114 19.72 5.08 -6.95
CA HIS A 114 19.61 3.98 -5.99
C HIS A 114 18.61 2.97 -6.56
N VAL A 115 18.97 1.72 -6.59
CA VAL A 115 18.12 0.62 -7.07
C VAL A 115 17.51 -0.09 -5.85
N ILE A 116 16.27 -0.52 -5.94
CA ILE A 116 15.70 -1.41 -4.91
C ILE A 116 16.63 -2.62 -4.77
N THR A 117 17.14 -2.86 -3.57
CA THR A 117 17.98 -4.02 -3.30
C THR A 117 17.20 -5.32 -3.40
N ASP A 118 17.87 -6.44 -3.61
CA ASP A 118 17.21 -7.74 -3.64
C ASP A 118 16.49 -8.06 -2.32
N ASP A 119 17.06 -7.68 -1.18
CA ASP A 119 16.45 -7.87 0.13
C ASP A 119 15.19 -7.02 0.31
N GLU A 120 15.23 -5.76 -0.10
CA GLU A 120 14.06 -4.86 -0.07
C GLU A 120 12.95 -5.37 -1.00
N ARG A 121 13.33 -5.83 -2.19
CA ARG A 121 12.40 -6.43 -3.15
C ARG A 121 11.70 -7.65 -2.57
N GLU A 122 12.45 -8.54 -1.94
CA GLU A 122 11.92 -9.74 -1.32
C GLU A 122 11.00 -9.41 -0.14
N GLU A 123 11.35 -8.42 0.66
CA GLU A 123 10.50 -7.91 1.76
C GLU A 123 9.15 -7.40 1.24
N ILE A 124 9.16 -6.61 0.17
CA ILE A 124 7.94 -6.10 -0.46
C ILE A 124 7.09 -7.23 -1.03
N LYS A 125 7.70 -8.17 -1.76
CA LYS A 125 7.02 -9.36 -2.31
C LYS A 125 6.36 -10.19 -1.24
N THR A 126 7.06 -10.46 -0.16
CA THR A 126 6.55 -11.25 0.95
C THR A 126 5.34 -10.58 1.58
N ALA A 127 5.41 -9.28 1.84
CA ALA A 127 4.29 -8.51 2.37
C ALA A 127 3.07 -8.54 1.42
N LEU A 128 3.28 -8.32 0.13
CA LEU A 128 2.21 -8.37 -0.87
C LEU A 128 1.56 -9.75 -0.95
N THR A 129 2.34 -10.82 -0.87
CA THR A 129 1.84 -12.20 -0.88
C THR A 129 0.98 -12.47 0.34
N LEU A 130 1.43 -12.06 1.53
CA LEU A 130 0.66 -12.22 2.77
C LEU A 130 -0.63 -11.41 2.79
N LEU A 131 -0.65 -10.27 2.11
CA LEU A 131 -1.82 -9.39 2.04
C LEU A 131 -2.88 -9.86 1.03
N ASN A 132 -2.60 -10.90 0.26
CA ASN A 132 -3.59 -11.54 -0.59
C ASN A 132 -4.27 -12.68 0.18
N HIS A 133 -5.55 -12.49 0.56
CA HIS A 133 -6.27 -13.47 1.39
C HIS A 133 -6.47 -14.82 0.69
N HIS A 134 -6.42 -14.87 -0.64
CA HIS A 134 -6.52 -16.13 -1.39
C HIS A 134 -5.33 -17.07 -1.17
N THR A 135 -4.23 -16.57 -0.63
CA THR A 135 -3.05 -17.38 -0.30
C THR A 135 -3.19 -18.15 1.03
N ALA A 136 -4.22 -17.86 1.81
CA ALA A 136 -4.47 -18.50 3.09
C ALA A 136 -5.73 -19.38 3.05
N PRO A 137 -5.80 -20.49 3.83
CA PRO A 137 -6.94 -21.39 3.81
C PRO A 137 -8.19 -20.82 4.47
N SER A 138 -8.04 -19.80 5.31
CA SER A 138 -9.14 -19.16 6.02
C SER A 138 -8.81 -17.70 6.33
N ARG A 139 -9.83 -16.93 6.65
CA ARG A 139 -9.68 -15.53 7.07
C ARG A 139 -8.88 -15.41 8.37
N GLU A 140 -9.09 -16.31 9.31
CA GLU A 140 -8.35 -16.37 10.56
C GLU A 140 -6.85 -16.61 10.31
N GLU A 141 -6.51 -17.60 9.50
CA GLU A 141 -5.13 -17.90 9.13
C GLU A 141 -4.48 -16.71 8.38
N TYR A 142 -5.22 -16.07 7.51
CA TYR A 142 -4.78 -14.88 6.80
C TYR A 142 -4.33 -13.77 7.77
N ILE A 143 -5.16 -13.45 8.76
CA ILE A 143 -4.85 -12.42 9.76
C ILE A 143 -3.68 -12.88 10.65
N ASN A 144 -3.65 -14.14 11.05
CA ASN A 144 -2.55 -14.68 11.85
C ASN A 144 -1.20 -14.59 11.14
N ARG A 145 -1.16 -14.90 9.85
CA ARG A 145 0.08 -14.79 9.04
C ARG A 145 0.56 -13.36 8.91
N ILE A 146 -0.36 -12.41 8.71
CA ILE A 146 -0.04 -10.99 8.65
C ILE A 146 0.61 -10.52 9.95
N SER A 147 0.15 -11.01 11.10
CA SER A 147 0.70 -10.62 12.41
C SER A 147 2.16 -11.02 12.61
N THR A 148 2.69 -11.93 11.78
CA THR A 148 4.09 -12.37 11.83
C THR A 148 5.03 -11.54 10.95
N ASN A 149 4.51 -10.64 10.13
CA ASN A 149 5.29 -9.80 9.21
C ASN A 149 4.99 -8.33 9.48
N PHE A 150 5.99 -7.60 9.96
CA PHE A 150 5.79 -6.23 10.43
C PHE A 150 5.33 -5.27 9.33
N LEU A 151 5.87 -5.40 8.12
CA LEU A 151 5.47 -4.56 6.99
C LEU A 151 4.01 -4.82 6.58
N ALA A 152 3.65 -6.10 6.39
CA ALA A 152 2.27 -6.48 6.08
C ALA A 152 1.30 -6.07 7.19
N PHE A 153 1.71 -6.23 8.45
CA PHE A 153 0.96 -5.84 9.63
C PHE A 153 0.59 -4.35 9.62
N LYS A 154 1.57 -3.48 9.42
CA LYS A 154 1.36 -2.02 9.39
C LYS A 154 0.42 -1.61 8.26
N VAL A 155 0.61 -2.16 7.08
CA VAL A 155 -0.24 -1.87 5.92
C VAL A 155 -1.67 -2.38 6.15
N LYS A 156 -1.83 -3.57 6.72
CA LYS A 156 -3.16 -4.11 7.04
C LYS A 156 -3.91 -3.26 8.04
N LEU A 157 -3.23 -2.70 9.03
CA LEU A 157 -3.87 -1.75 9.96
C LEU A 157 -4.40 -0.51 9.21
N ASN A 158 -3.63 0.03 8.29
CA ASN A 158 -4.05 1.18 7.48
C ASN A 158 -5.22 0.83 6.56
N ASP A 159 -5.19 -0.35 5.95
CA ASP A 159 -6.27 -0.89 5.12
C ASP A 159 -7.58 -1.04 5.94
N LEU A 160 -7.50 -1.66 7.09
CA LEU A 160 -8.66 -1.84 7.98
C LEU A 160 -9.22 -0.50 8.46
N ARG A 161 -8.38 0.46 8.84
CA ARG A 161 -8.85 1.80 9.25
C ARG A 161 -9.64 2.48 8.15
N ASN A 162 -9.16 2.41 6.91
CA ASN A 162 -9.88 2.98 5.78
C ASN A 162 -11.20 2.24 5.53
N ASN A 163 -11.19 0.91 5.58
CA ASN A 163 -12.38 0.09 5.36
C ASN A 163 -13.42 0.20 6.49
N MET A 164 -13.02 0.58 7.69
CA MET A 164 -13.96 0.81 8.81
C MET A 164 -14.71 2.13 8.69
N ASP A 165 -14.33 3.01 7.79
CA ASP A 165 -15.07 4.26 7.51
C ASP A 165 -16.29 3.96 6.63
N ILE A 166 -17.44 3.73 7.28
CA ILE A 166 -18.70 3.42 6.61
C ILE A 166 -19.36 4.66 5.99
N SER A 167 -18.88 5.87 6.29
CA SER A 167 -19.47 7.12 5.80
C SER A 167 -19.45 7.25 4.27
N ARG A 168 -18.59 6.50 3.58
CA ARG A 168 -18.50 6.46 2.12
C ARG A 168 -19.65 5.71 1.45
N ILE A 169 -20.43 4.94 2.21
CA ILE A 169 -21.55 4.14 1.71
C ILE A 169 -22.83 4.92 2.00
N PRO A 170 -23.55 5.42 0.98
CA PRO A 170 -24.72 6.29 1.18
C PRO A 170 -25.86 5.63 2.00
N ASP A 171 -26.15 4.37 1.71
CA ASP A 171 -27.22 3.62 2.39
C ASP A 171 -26.67 2.24 2.81
N PRO A 172 -25.93 2.15 3.94
CA PRO A 172 -25.33 0.90 4.37
C PRO A 172 -26.38 -0.20 4.59
N THR A 173 -26.11 -1.38 4.06
CA THR A 173 -26.94 -2.57 4.24
C THR A 173 -26.47 -3.38 5.46
N GLU A 174 -27.26 -4.41 5.83
CA GLU A 174 -26.84 -5.36 6.88
C GLU A 174 -25.50 -6.03 6.56
N LYS A 175 -25.23 -6.31 5.27
CA LYS A 175 -23.94 -6.86 4.83
C LYS A 175 -22.79 -5.89 5.08
N ASP A 176 -23.01 -4.60 4.89
CA ASP A 176 -22.00 -3.57 5.15
C ASP A 176 -21.68 -3.47 6.64
N TYR A 177 -22.71 -3.50 7.50
CA TYR A 177 -22.51 -3.52 8.95
C TYR A 177 -21.84 -4.81 9.44
N ALA A 178 -22.20 -5.98 8.89
CA ALA A 178 -21.56 -7.26 9.21
C ALA A 178 -20.07 -7.24 8.84
N ARG A 179 -19.75 -6.64 7.69
CA ARG A 179 -18.35 -6.46 7.26
C ARG A 179 -17.59 -5.52 8.17
N LEU A 180 -18.20 -4.42 8.59
CA LEU A 180 -17.63 -3.50 9.57
C LEU A 180 -17.27 -4.22 10.88
N GLU A 181 -18.14 -5.07 11.40
CA GLU A 181 -17.88 -5.85 12.60
C GLU A 181 -16.72 -6.83 12.41
N ARG A 182 -16.60 -7.44 11.23
CA ARG A 182 -15.46 -8.28 10.89
C ARG A 182 -14.15 -7.48 10.87
N TYR A 183 -14.13 -6.31 10.26
CA TYR A 183 -12.95 -5.44 10.24
C TYR A 183 -12.52 -5.02 11.64
N LYS A 184 -13.47 -4.68 12.51
CA LYS A 184 -13.19 -4.34 13.91
C LYS A 184 -12.53 -5.50 14.67
N LYS A 185 -13.01 -6.73 14.46
CA LYS A 185 -12.44 -7.94 15.09
C LYS A 185 -11.04 -8.21 14.57
N GLU A 186 -10.82 -8.11 13.26
CA GLU A 186 -9.51 -8.31 12.65
C GLU A 186 -8.50 -7.26 13.14
N TYR A 187 -8.92 -6.01 13.21
CA TYR A 187 -8.12 -4.91 13.76
C TYR A 187 -7.72 -5.20 15.22
N GLN A 188 -8.68 -5.59 16.04
CA GLN A 188 -8.44 -5.93 17.44
C GLN A 188 -7.47 -7.11 17.59
N THR A 189 -7.61 -8.14 16.77
CA THR A 189 -6.71 -9.29 16.75
C THR A 189 -5.27 -8.86 16.45
N LEU A 190 -5.07 -7.96 15.49
CA LEU A 190 -3.74 -7.45 15.15
C LEU A 190 -3.15 -6.60 16.28
N ILE A 191 -3.93 -5.74 16.89
CA ILE A 191 -3.48 -4.90 18.03
C ILE A 191 -3.09 -5.79 19.23
N GLU A 192 -3.85 -6.81 19.54
CA GLU A 192 -3.54 -7.76 20.62
C GLU A 192 -2.25 -8.56 20.32
N ALA A 193 -2.02 -8.91 19.05
CA ALA A 193 -0.78 -9.56 18.63
C ALA A 193 0.43 -8.66 18.87
N LEU A 194 0.31 -7.36 18.56
CA LEU A 194 1.36 -6.37 18.81
C LEU A 194 1.67 -6.25 20.31
N ASP A 195 0.65 -6.19 21.16
CA ASP A 195 0.82 -6.10 22.61
C ASP A 195 1.51 -7.34 23.19
N ARG A 196 1.22 -8.53 22.66
CA ARG A 196 1.92 -9.77 23.06
C ARG A 196 3.39 -9.74 22.67
N ILE A 197 3.70 -9.34 21.44
CA ILE A 197 5.08 -9.24 20.96
C ILE A 197 5.87 -8.23 21.80
N ALA A 198 5.27 -7.09 22.14
CA ALA A 198 5.89 -6.07 22.97
C ALA A 198 6.19 -6.58 24.39
N ARG A 199 5.28 -7.39 24.97
CA ARG A 199 5.48 -7.97 26.32
C ARG A 199 6.53 -9.08 26.31
N ASP A 200 6.54 -9.93 25.28
CA ASP A 200 7.49 -11.04 25.18
C ASP A 200 8.93 -10.58 24.97
N ASN A 201 9.13 -9.33 24.50
CA ASN A 201 10.43 -8.72 24.29
C ASN A 201 10.93 -7.86 25.48
N GLN A 202 10.21 -7.79 26.58
CA GLN A 202 10.62 -7.15 27.84
C GLN A 202 11.28 -8.15 28.79
#